data_b92ccd2e5453cebfa53df53e5450d0c7
#
_entry.id   b92ccd2e5453cebfa53df53e5450d0c7
#
_cell.length_a   1.000
_cell.length_b   1.000
_cell.length_c   1.000
_cell.angle_alpha   90.00
_cell.angle_beta   90.00
_cell.angle_gamma   90.00
#
_symmetry.space_group_name_H-M   'P 1'
#
loop_
_entity.id
_entity.type
_entity.pdbx_description
1 polymer ?
#
loop_
_entity_poly.entity_id
_entity_poly.type
_entity_poly.pdbx_seq_one_letter_code
_entity_poly.pdbx_strand_id
1 'polypeptide(L)'
;MNCHYIREQRHICGPEYMEVDIYPITVREHKASTRAKKKKASDMVRCNLNSENAKRHLRQLVNTNFTWRDLHVTLTYDSEHLPKTEEEAERNFRNWLERVARRCKKLGLPPPKYIG
;
A
#
# COMPACT_ATOMS: atom_id res chain seq x y z
N MET A 1 0.45 36.01 15.27
CA MET A 1 -0.33 35.17 16.22
C MET A 1 -0.34 33.73 15.69
N ASN A 2 0.00 32.77 16.55
CA ASN A 2 -0.14 31.34 16.15
C ASN A 2 -1.58 30.92 16.40
N CYS A 3 -2.36 30.74 15.36
CA CYS A 3 -3.69 30.19 15.49
C CYS A 3 -3.59 28.65 15.60
N HIS A 4 -4.16 28.12 16.67
CA HIS A 4 -4.32 26.67 16.85
C HIS A 4 -5.76 26.30 16.51
N TYR A 5 -5.94 25.31 15.66
CA TYR A 5 -7.26 24.74 15.37
C TYR A 5 -7.18 23.23 15.25
N ILE A 6 -8.31 22.58 15.42
CA ILE A 6 -8.44 21.14 15.25
C ILE A 6 -8.83 20.87 13.79
N ARG A 7 -8.06 20.00 13.13
CA ARG A 7 -8.38 19.51 11.79
C ARG A 7 -8.98 18.11 11.88
N GLU A 8 -10.06 17.93 11.19
CA GLU A 8 -10.63 16.61 10.88
C GLU A 8 -10.28 16.30 9.43
N GLN A 9 -9.66 15.12 9.20
CA GLN A 9 -9.35 14.62 7.88
C GLN A 9 -10.03 13.27 7.71
N ARG A 10 -10.86 13.15 6.68
CA ARG A 10 -11.59 11.92 6.35
C ARG A 10 -10.96 11.23 5.17
N HIS A 11 -10.67 9.94 5.30
CA HIS A 11 -10.19 9.07 4.25
C HIS A 11 -11.32 8.08 3.91
N ILE A 12 -12.05 8.35 2.85
CA ILE A 12 -13.15 7.48 2.39
C ILE A 12 -12.53 6.38 1.52
N CYS A 13 -12.59 5.15 2.00
CA CYS A 13 -11.97 3.98 1.38
C CYS A 13 -13.05 2.96 1.00
N GLY A 14 -13.74 3.24 -0.10
CA GLY A 14 -14.88 2.42 -0.54
C GLY A 14 -16.17 2.73 0.20
N PRO A 15 -17.23 1.91 -0.01
CA PRO A 15 -18.57 2.19 0.53
C PRO A 15 -18.73 1.84 2.01
N GLU A 16 -17.88 0.96 2.55
CA GLU A 16 -18.06 0.37 3.88
C GLU A 16 -16.98 0.79 4.89
N TYR A 17 -15.94 1.51 4.44
CA TYR A 17 -14.80 1.85 5.29
C TYR A 17 -14.39 3.31 5.18
N MET A 18 -14.31 3.98 6.31
CA MET A 18 -13.82 5.35 6.42
C MET A 18 -12.91 5.48 7.66
N GLU A 19 -11.77 6.11 7.48
CA GLU A 19 -10.90 6.53 8.59
C GLU A 19 -11.05 8.03 8.82
N VAL A 20 -11.08 8.44 10.08
CA VAL A 20 -11.15 9.85 10.47
C VAL A 20 -9.97 10.16 11.38
N ASP A 21 -9.14 11.11 10.96
CA ASP A 21 -8.04 11.64 11.75
C ASP A 21 -8.44 13.01 12.32
N ILE A 22 -8.30 13.16 13.63
CA ILE A 22 -8.55 14.42 14.33
C ILE A 22 -7.24 14.83 15.02
N TYR A 23 -6.68 15.97 14.61
CA TYR A 23 -5.42 16.43 15.16
C TYR A 23 -5.32 17.96 15.22
N PRO A 24 -4.58 18.50 16.19
CA PRO A 24 -4.35 19.94 16.28
C PRO A 24 -3.36 20.39 15.21
N ILE A 25 -3.65 21.53 14.59
CA ILE A 25 -2.74 22.20 13.66
C ILE A 25 -2.38 23.58 14.21
N THR A 26 -1.09 23.90 14.10
CA THR A 26 -0.61 25.26 14.27
C THR A 26 -0.32 25.83 12.89
N VAL A 27 -1.01 26.91 12.52
CA VAL A 27 -0.69 27.62 11.28
C VAL A 27 0.61 28.38 11.49
N ARG A 28 1.67 27.86 10.89
CA ARG A 28 2.91 28.63 10.67
C ARG A 28 2.89 29.11 9.22
N GLU A 29 3.28 30.32 8.99
CA GLU A 29 3.54 30.80 7.62
C GLU A 29 4.58 29.86 6.97
N HIS A 30 4.15 29.05 6.03
CA HIS A 30 5.02 28.16 5.30
C HIS A 30 5.83 28.97 4.30
N LYS A 31 7.08 29.27 4.62
CA LYS A 31 8.08 29.52 3.59
C LYS A 31 8.27 28.21 2.83
N ALA A 32 8.05 28.24 1.52
CA ALA A 32 8.26 27.08 0.65
C ALA A 32 9.70 26.58 0.83
N SER A 33 9.89 25.48 1.56
CA SER A 33 11.19 24.85 1.71
C SER A 33 11.30 23.73 0.67
N THR A 34 12.25 23.86 -0.22
CA THR A 34 12.66 22.74 -1.09
C THR A 34 13.14 21.59 -0.22
N ARG A 35 12.41 20.48 -0.27
CA ARG A 35 12.72 19.29 0.53
C ARG A 35 14.05 18.70 0.05
N ALA A 36 15.11 18.89 0.80
CA ALA A 36 16.41 18.32 0.50
C ALA A 36 16.36 16.78 0.47
N LYS A 37 17.08 16.15 -0.48
CA LYS A 37 17.20 14.70 -0.53
C LYS A 37 17.80 14.18 0.78
N LYS A 38 17.18 13.13 1.33
CA LYS A 38 17.61 12.49 2.57
C LYS A 38 18.99 11.84 2.37
N LYS A 39 20.00 12.31 3.11
CA LYS A 39 21.39 11.82 3.04
C LYS A 39 21.72 10.72 4.05
N LYS A 40 20.88 10.48 5.06
CA LYS A 40 21.14 9.51 6.14
C LYS A 40 20.01 8.50 6.24
N ALA A 41 20.34 7.27 6.68
CA ALA A 41 19.37 6.26 7.03
C ALA A 41 18.36 6.76 8.07
N SER A 42 17.14 6.22 8.05
CA SER A 42 16.13 6.56 9.02
C SER A 42 16.49 5.99 10.39
N ASP A 43 16.22 6.79 11.41
CA ASP A 43 16.25 6.36 12.79
C ASP A 43 15.25 5.22 13.04
N MET A 44 15.49 4.36 14.02
CA MET A 44 14.62 3.21 14.34
C MET A 44 13.16 3.64 14.59
N VAL A 45 12.97 4.74 15.30
CA VAL A 45 11.64 5.31 15.56
C VAL A 45 10.92 5.72 14.26
N ARG A 46 11.64 6.28 13.29
CA ARG A 46 11.10 6.64 11.98
C ARG A 46 10.80 5.42 11.12
N CYS A 47 11.60 4.36 11.25
CA CYS A 47 11.35 3.10 10.56
C CYS A 47 10.04 2.47 11.06
N ASN A 48 9.81 2.46 12.37
CA ASN A 48 8.57 1.95 12.97
C ASN A 48 7.36 2.78 12.52
N LEU A 49 7.46 4.11 12.54
CA LEU A 49 6.39 4.99 12.08
C LEU A 49 6.09 4.79 10.57
N ASN A 50 7.12 4.63 9.75
CA ASN A 50 6.95 4.34 8.33
C ASN A 50 6.26 2.98 8.11
N SER A 51 6.60 1.96 8.91
CA SER A 51 5.94 0.66 8.87
C SER A 51 4.45 0.76 9.21
N GLU A 52 4.08 1.48 10.26
CA GLU A 52 2.67 1.68 10.63
C GLU A 52 1.90 2.47 9.55
N ASN A 53 2.53 3.49 8.99
CA ASN A 53 1.95 4.25 7.87
C ASN A 53 1.77 3.38 6.62
N ALA A 54 2.72 2.49 6.33
CA ALA A 54 2.61 1.55 5.22
C ALA A 54 1.46 0.55 5.42
N LYS A 55 1.33 -0.01 6.63
CA LYS A 55 0.21 -0.90 6.98
C LYS A 55 -1.14 -0.19 6.87
N ARG A 56 -1.21 1.07 7.34
CA ARG A 56 -2.40 1.88 7.23
C ARG A 56 -2.77 2.12 5.76
N HIS A 57 -1.79 2.52 4.95
CA HIS A 57 -1.99 2.75 3.53
C HIS A 57 -2.45 1.49 2.80
N LEU A 58 -1.83 0.33 3.09
CA LEU A 58 -2.27 -0.95 2.55
C LEU A 58 -3.73 -1.24 2.91
N ARG A 59 -4.14 -1.02 4.16
CA ARG A 59 -5.53 -1.19 4.60
C ARG A 59 -6.49 -0.30 3.81
N GLN A 60 -6.14 0.95 3.61
CA GLN A 60 -6.93 1.90 2.80
C GLN A 60 -7.06 1.42 1.35
N LEU A 61 -5.96 0.96 0.73
CA LEU A 61 -5.96 0.43 -0.63
C LEU A 61 -6.83 -0.84 -0.76
N VAL A 62 -6.72 -1.76 0.21
CA VAL A 62 -7.53 -2.98 0.22
C VAL A 62 -9.00 -2.62 0.28
N ASN A 63 -9.42 -1.80 1.24
CA ASN A 63 -10.83 -1.44 1.40
C ASN A 63 -11.39 -0.62 0.23
N THR A 64 -10.54 0.13 -0.48
CA THR A 64 -10.96 0.89 -1.66
C THR A 64 -11.18 0.01 -2.89
N ASN A 65 -10.35 -1.03 -3.07
CA ASN A 65 -10.28 -1.78 -4.32
C ASN A 65 -10.88 -3.18 -4.24
N PHE A 66 -11.05 -3.74 -3.04
CA PHE A 66 -11.49 -5.10 -2.82
C PHE A 66 -12.71 -5.15 -1.89
N THR A 67 -13.48 -6.21 -2.02
CA THR A 67 -14.70 -6.48 -1.25
C THR A 67 -14.60 -7.86 -0.60
N TRP A 68 -15.57 -8.22 0.23
CA TRP A 68 -15.68 -9.54 0.85
C TRP A 68 -15.83 -10.70 -0.17
N ARG A 69 -16.10 -10.39 -1.45
CA ARG A 69 -16.19 -11.38 -2.54
C ARG A 69 -14.86 -11.68 -3.21
N ASP A 70 -13.83 -10.87 -2.93
CA ASP A 70 -12.51 -11.04 -3.50
C ASP A 70 -11.72 -12.13 -2.75
N LEU A 71 -10.76 -12.74 -3.42
CA LEU A 71 -10.02 -13.87 -2.90
C LEU A 71 -8.70 -13.42 -2.28
N HIS A 72 -8.41 -13.94 -1.10
CA HIS A 72 -7.05 -13.95 -0.56
C HIS A 72 -6.36 -15.23 -1.01
N VAL A 73 -5.28 -15.10 -1.77
CA VAL A 73 -4.53 -16.23 -2.33
C VAL A 73 -3.13 -16.26 -1.76
N THR A 74 -2.74 -17.37 -1.15
CA THR A 74 -1.36 -17.64 -0.72
C THR A 74 -0.71 -18.59 -1.71
N LEU A 75 0.40 -18.15 -2.30
CA LEU A 75 1.20 -18.97 -3.20
C LEU A 75 2.40 -19.53 -2.44
N THR A 76 2.59 -20.84 -2.51
CA THR A 76 3.72 -21.53 -1.90
C THR A 76 4.52 -22.26 -2.96
N TYR A 77 5.82 -22.41 -2.73
CA TYR A 77 6.67 -23.24 -3.57
C TYR A 77 6.70 -24.68 -3.03
N ASP A 78 6.81 -25.61 -3.95
CA ASP A 78 7.21 -26.97 -3.63
C ASP A 78 8.70 -27.01 -3.25
N SER A 79 9.11 -27.96 -2.42
CA SER A 79 10.50 -28.13 -1.97
C SER A 79 11.50 -28.29 -3.11
N GLU A 80 11.09 -28.90 -4.21
CA GLU A 80 11.93 -29.10 -5.40
C GLU A 80 12.09 -27.83 -6.25
N HIS A 81 11.18 -26.85 -6.10
CA HIS A 81 11.11 -25.64 -6.95
C HIS A 81 11.34 -24.36 -6.16
N LEU A 82 11.97 -24.46 -4.98
CA LEU A 82 12.30 -23.30 -4.17
C LEU A 82 13.24 -22.35 -4.90
N PRO A 83 12.91 -21.07 -5.04
CA PRO A 83 13.79 -20.08 -5.64
C PRO A 83 15.04 -19.87 -4.78
N LYS A 84 16.17 -19.68 -5.41
CA LYS A 84 17.45 -19.47 -4.73
C LYS A 84 17.63 -18.02 -4.27
N THR A 85 16.95 -17.08 -4.91
CA THR A 85 17.04 -15.65 -4.61
C THR A 85 15.66 -15.02 -4.60
N GLU A 86 15.57 -13.85 -3.94
CA GLU A 86 14.33 -13.07 -3.87
C GLU A 86 13.92 -12.56 -5.27
N GLU A 87 14.91 -12.17 -6.11
CA GLU A 87 14.64 -11.71 -7.47
C GLU A 87 14.06 -12.83 -8.35
N GLU A 88 14.48 -14.06 -8.11
CA GLU A 88 13.92 -15.23 -8.81
C GLU A 88 12.47 -15.46 -8.38
N ALA A 89 12.18 -15.36 -7.09
CA ALA A 89 10.82 -15.47 -6.56
C ALA A 89 9.90 -14.39 -7.15
N GLU A 90 10.36 -13.14 -7.19
CA GLU A 90 9.61 -12.02 -7.76
C GLU A 90 9.35 -12.22 -9.26
N ARG A 91 10.34 -12.70 -10.02
CA ARG A 91 10.19 -13.03 -11.45
C ARG A 91 9.16 -14.13 -11.66
N ASN A 92 9.20 -15.19 -10.85
CA ASN A 92 8.25 -16.29 -10.90
C ASN A 92 6.83 -15.80 -10.62
N PHE A 93 6.65 -14.94 -9.64
CA PHE A 93 5.36 -14.34 -9.32
C PHE A 93 4.83 -13.49 -10.48
N ARG A 94 5.66 -12.64 -11.09
CA ARG A 94 5.27 -11.85 -12.27
C ARG A 94 4.86 -12.73 -13.45
N ASN A 95 5.64 -13.78 -13.73
CA ASN A 95 5.32 -14.74 -14.79
C ASN A 95 3.99 -15.45 -14.53
N TRP A 96 3.71 -15.78 -13.27
CA TRP A 96 2.43 -16.39 -12.90
C TRP A 96 1.28 -15.42 -13.15
N LEU A 97 1.39 -14.16 -12.71
CA LEU A 97 0.38 -13.12 -12.97
C LEU A 97 0.10 -12.92 -14.45
N GLU A 98 1.13 -12.90 -15.29
CA GLU A 98 0.97 -12.82 -16.75
C GLU A 98 0.23 -14.02 -17.33
N ARG A 99 0.47 -15.22 -16.82
CA ARG A 99 -0.27 -16.43 -17.22
C ARG A 99 -1.74 -16.32 -16.85
N VAL A 100 -2.04 -15.85 -15.63
CA VAL A 100 -3.41 -15.61 -15.18
C VAL A 100 -4.09 -14.56 -16.06
N ALA A 101 -3.44 -13.41 -16.32
CA ALA A 101 -3.98 -12.37 -17.19
C ALA A 101 -4.27 -12.87 -18.61
N ARG A 102 -3.36 -13.67 -19.20
CA ARG A 102 -3.56 -14.32 -20.50
C ARG A 102 -4.76 -15.28 -20.48
N ARG A 103 -4.94 -16.01 -19.38
CA ARG A 103 -6.09 -16.91 -19.23
C ARG A 103 -7.39 -16.13 -19.13
N CYS A 104 -7.43 -15.08 -18.33
CA CYS A 104 -8.58 -14.18 -18.24
C CYS A 104 -8.97 -13.62 -19.61
N LYS A 105 -7.98 -13.14 -20.38
CA LYS A 105 -8.22 -12.63 -21.74
C LYS A 105 -8.83 -13.69 -22.67
N LYS A 106 -8.37 -14.94 -22.61
CA LYS A 106 -8.94 -16.04 -23.40
C LYS A 106 -10.39 -16.36 -23.01
N LEU A 107 -10.77 -16.10 -21.78
CA LEU A 107 -12.12 -16.31 -21.24
C LEU A 107 -13.02 -15.08 -21.40
N GLY A 108 -12.53 -13.98 -22.00
CA GLY A 108 -13.29 -12.73 -22.11
C GLY A 108 -13.45 -11.99 -20.79
N LEU A 109 -12.65 -12.32 -19.77
CA LEU A 109 -12.68 -11.67 -18.46
C LEU A 109 -11.68 -10.50 -18.41
N PRO A 110 -11.94 -9.48 -17.58
CA PRO A 110 -10.98 -8.41 -17.35
C PRO A 110 -9.71 -8.95 -16.67
N PRO A 111 -8.56 -8.28 -16.81
CA PRO A 111 -7.34 -8.66 -16.11
C PRO A 111 -7.56 -8.59 -14.60
N PRO A 112 -6.93 -9.50 -13.82
CA PRO A 112 -7.08 -9.50 -12.37
C PRO A 112 -6.46 -8.25 -11.76
N LYS A 113 -7.14 -7.65 -10.79
CA LYS A 113 -6.55 -6.66 -9.89
C LYS A 113 -5.92 -7.43 -8.73
N TYR A 114 -4.76 -7.00 -8.28
CA TYR A 114 -4.06 -7.64 -7.16
C TYR A 114 -3.30 -6.61 -6.34
N ILE A 115 -3.03 -6.97 -5.09
CA ILE A 115 -2.09 -6.31 -4.19
C ILE A 115 -1.15 -7.40 -3.66
N GLY A 116 0.15 -7.18 -3.79
CA GLY A 116 1.19 -8.08 -3.32
C GLY A 116 2.49 -7.32 -3.12
#